data_b10562d01665ca4a4f41e045828c6010
#
_entry.id   b10562d01665ca4a4f41e045828c6010
#
_cell.length_a   1.000
_cell.length_b   1.000
_cell.length_c   1.000
_cell.angle_alpha   90.00
_cell.angle_beta   90.00
_cell.angle_gamma   90.00
#
_symmetry.space_group_name_H-M   'P 1'
#
loop_
_entity.id
_entity.type
_entity.pdbx_description
1 polymer ?
#
loop_
_entity_poly.entity_id
_entity_poly.type
_entity_poly.pdbx_seq_one_letter_code
_entity_poly.pdbx_strand_id
1 'polypeptide(L)'
;WPFLLIISIGFYVSAGIFYPIFLLVSSAVTYLAGLWIERNRKQEKTYIRENAGQFASRQEKKEFKQKGEKRRRNLMVSALLILLAVLGVFKYADFVIDNMNAVFYAVGSDRELEYLDLLLLMGISFYTFQSLGYLLDVYWEKIDAQKNFFKHLLFVSFFPQLVQGPISRYSDLSQTLYEEHVFDKKK
;
A
#
# COMPACT_ATOMS: atom_id res chain seq x y z
N TRP A 1 2.05 -1.09 21.17
CA TRP A 1 2.12 -0.71 19.76
C TRP A 1 2.22 0.82 19.54
N PRO A 2 1.56 1.74 20.34
CA PRO A 2 1.67 3.19 20.09
C PRO A 2 3.10 3.72 20.20
N PHE A 3 3.86 3.21 21.15
CA PHE A 3 5.26 3.56 21.32
C PHE A 3 6.12 3.22 20.10
N LEU A 4 5.89 2.03 19.52
CA LEU A 4 6.58 1.61 18.29
C LEU A 4 6.22 2.50 17.09
N LEU A 5 4.98 2.98 17.01
CA LEU A 5 4.56 3.91 15.97
C LEU A 5 5.30 5.25 16.09
N ILE A 6 5.39 5.79 17.31
CA ILE A 6 6.09 7.07 17.55
C ILE A 6 7.57 6.94 17.17
N ILE A 7 8.24 5.86 17.57
CA ILE A 7 9.64 5.62 17.19
C ILE A 7 9.80 5.47 15.68
N SER A 8 8.90 4.70 15.02
CA SER A 8 8.95 4.52 13.57
C SER A 8 8.79 5.84 12.82
N ILE A 9 7.81 6.65 13.21
CA ILE A 9 7.62 7.98 12.59
C ILE A 9 8.82 8.89 12.90
N GLY A 10 9.34 8.89 14.14
CA GLY A 10 10.53 9.64 14.53
C GLY A 10 11.76 9.28 13.68
N PHE A 11 11.94 7.99 13.35
CA PHE A 11 12.99 7.54 12.43
C PHE A 11 12.86 8.17 11.05
N TYR A 12 11.65 8.20 10.47
CA TYR A 12 11.44 8.85 9.16
C TYR A 12 11.62 10.36 9.22
N VAL A 13 11.18 11.02 10.29
CA VAL A 13 11.37 12.47 10.48
C VAL A 13 12.86 12.81 10.60
N SER A 14 13.66 11.97 11.26
CA SER A 14 15.12 12.19 11.40
C SER A 14 15.86 12.06 10.07
N ALA A 15 15.32 11.27 9.13
CA ALA A 15 15.86 11.14 7.79
C ALA A 15 15.48 12.35 6.89
N GLY A 16 14.40 13.07 7.21
CA GLY A 16 13.94 14.25 6.53
C GLY A 16 12.43 14.47 6.67
N ILE A 17 12.00 15.72 6.81
CA ILE A 17 10.61 16.07 7.12
C ILE A 17 9.59 15.68 6.05
N PHE A 18 10.04 15.50 4.80
CA PHE A 18 9.16 15.10 3.70
C PHE A 18 8.92 13.60 3.63
N TYR A 19 9.77 12.74 4.24
CA TYR A 19 9.62 11.30 4.20
C TYR A 19 8.31 10.79 4.81
N PRO A 20 7.86 11.28 5.99
CA PRO A 20 6.60 10.86 6.57
C PRO A 20 5.38 11.19 5.70
N ILE A 21 5.42 12.25 4.88
CA ILE A 21 4.29 12.65 4.03
C ILE A 21 3.96 11.55 3.02
N PHE A 22 4.96 11.04 2.31
CA PHE A 22 4.78 9.97 1.33
C PHE A 22 4.35 8.66 1.98
N LEU A 23 4.93 8.36 3.14
CA LEU A 23 4.53 7.22 3.96
C LEU A 23 3.05 7.30 4.37
N LEU A 24 2.61 8.48 4.86
CA LEU A 24 1.22 8.73 5.24
C LEU A 24 0.27 8.61 4.05
N VAL A 25 0.63 9.20 2.91
CA VAL A 25 -0.19 9.13 1.69
C VAL A 25 -0.32 7.69 1.21
N SER A 26 0.79 6.94 1.11
CA SER A 26 0.75 5.54 0.68
C SER A 26 -0.08 4.69 1.63
N SER A 27 0.09 4.88 2.95
CA SER A 27 -0.69 4.19 3.98
C SER A 27 -2.17 4.54 3.90
N ALA A 28 -2.51 5.82 3.67
CA ALA A 28 -3.91 6.25 3.54
C ALA A 28 -4.57 5.64 2.30
N VAL A 29 -3.89 5.64 1.15
CA VAL A 29 -4.41 5.05 -0.09
C VAL A 29 -4.71 3.57 0.10
N THR A 30 -3.77 2.79 0.65
CA THR A 30 -3.96 1.34 0.83
C THR A 30 -4.96 1.01 1.93
N TYR A 31 -5.00 1.79 3.00
CA TYR A 31 -5.99 1.66 4.07
C TYR A 31 -7.42 1.86 3.55
N LEU A 32 -7.66 2.99 2.86
CA LEU A 32 -8.98 3.31 2.32
C LEU A 32 -9.41 2.32 1.24
N ALA A 33 -8.49 1.94 0.34
CA ALA A 33 -8.76 0.93 -0.68
C ALA A 33 -9.10 -0.43 -0.05
N GLY A 34 -8.36 -0.86 0.96
CA GLY A 34 -8.61 -2.11 1.69
C GLY A 34 -9.97 -2.13 2.36
N LEU A 35 -10.31 -1.07 3.12
CA LEU A 35 -11.63 -0.95 3.76
C LEU A 35 -12.77 -0.97 2.73
N TRP A 36 -12.59 -0.27 1.62
CA TRP A 36 -13.62 -0.21 0.57
C TRP A 36 -13.82 -1.58 -0.11
N ILE A 37 -12.74 -2.30 -0.41
CA ILE A 37 -12.80 -3.66 -0.98
C ILE A 37 -13.56 -4.59 -0.04
N GLU A 38 -13.20 -4.60 1.26
CA GLU A 38 -13.87 -5.44 2.26
C GLU A 38 -15.34 -5.06 2.42
N ARG A 39 -15.64 -3.76 2.55
CA ARG A 39 -17.02 -3.28 2.71
C ARG A 39 -17.91 -3.70 1.54
N ASN A 40 -17.44 -3.49 0.29
CA ASN A 40 -18.19 -3.89 -0.90
C ASN A 40 -18.41 -5.39 -0.97
N ARG A 41 -17.38 -6.19 -0.60
CA ARG A 41 -17.49 -7.64 -0.53
C ARG A 41 -18.54 -8.09 0.50
N LYS A 42 -18.52 -7.52 1.69
CA LYS A 42 -19.49 -7.84 2.75
C LYS A 42 -20.91 -7.44 2.33
N GLN A 43 -21.09 -6.26 1.77
CA GLN A 43 -22.37 -5.79 1.25
C GLN A 43 -22.91 -6.72 0.14
N GLU A 44 -22.07 -7.12 -0.81
CA GLU A 44 -22.45 -8.05 -1.87
C GLU A 44 -22.89 -9.41 -1.30
N LYS A 45 -22.12 -9.98 -0.36
CA LYS A 45 -22.46 -11.25 0.31
C LYS A 45 -23.80 -11.15 1.05
N THR A 46 -24.05 -10.05 1.76
CA THR A 46 -25.29 -9.82 2.50
C THR A 46 -26.46 -9.65 1.54
N TYR A 47 -26.32 -8.84 0.50
CA TYR A 47 -27.36 -8.64 -0.52
C TYR A 47 -27.79 -9.94 -1.19
N ILE A 48 -26.80 -10.78 -1.59
CA ILE A 48 -27.10 -12.08 -2.21
C ILE A 48 -27.82 -13.01 -1.23
N ARG A 49 -27.52 -12.94 0.08
CA ARG A 49 -28.16 -13.77 1.09
C ARG A 49 -29.61 -13.35 1.33
N GLU A 50 -29.84 -12.04 1.46
CA GLU A 50 -31.17 -11.47 1.73
C GLU A 50 -32.12 -11.62 0.52
N ASN A 51 -31.58 -11.50 -0.68
CA ASN A 51 -32.36 -11.57 -1.92
C ASN A 51 -32.20 -12.92 -2.67
N ALA A 52 -31.88 -14.00 -1.95
CA ALA A 52 -31.60 -15.31 -2.56
C ALA A 52 -32.77 -15.85 -3.41
N GLY A 53 -34.03 -15.52 -3.04
CA GLY A 53 -35.23 -15.90 -3.77
C GLY A 53 -35.66 -14.95 -4.88
N GLN A 54 -35.05 -13.79 -5.01
CA GLN A 54 -35.43 -12.76 -5.99
C GLN A 54 -34.64 -12.85 -7.31
N PHE A 55 -33.54 -13.60 -7.33
CA PHE A 55 -32.79 -13.81 -8.58
C PHE A 55 -33.58 -14.74 -9.50
N ALA A 56 -33.96 -14.23 -10.67
CA ALA A 56 -34.73 -14.98 -11.67
C ALA A 56 -33.97 -16.20 -12.21
N SER A 57 -32.63 -16.15 -12.21
CA SER A 57 -31.78 -17.26 -12.66
C SER A 57 -30.43 -17.31 -11.94
N ARG A 58 -29.79 -18.50 -12.01
CA ARG A 58 -28.38 -18.67 -11.58
C ARG A 58 -27.43 -17.77 -12.37
N GLN A 59 -27.78 -17.47 -13.61
CA GLN A 59 -27.01 -16.62 -14.50
C GLN A 59 -26.97 -15.17 -13.98
N GLU A 60 -28.13 -14.61 -13.62
CA GLU A 60 -28.25 -13.25 -13.07
C GLU A 60 -27.41 -13.10 -11.78
N LYS A 61 -27.50 -14.06 -10.87
CA LYS A 61 -26.67 -14.09 -9.65
C LYS A 61 -25.17 -14.10 -9.97
N LYS A 62 -24.76 -14.84 -11.01
CA LYS A 62 -23.37 -14.91 -11.45
C LYS A 62 -22.89 -13.59 -12.02
N GLU A 63 -23.70 -12.93 -12.85
CA GLU A 63 -23.40 -11.62 -13.43
C GLU A 63 -23.28 -10.53 -12.36
N PHE A 64 -24.17 -10.54 -11.37
CA PHE A 64 -24.10 -9.62 -10.23
C PHE A 64 -22.77 -9.77 -9.47
N LYS A 65 -22.36 -11.00 -9.14
CA LYS A 65 -21.06 -11.28 -8.52
C LYS A 65 -19.89 -10.82 -9.37
N GLN A 66 -19.91 -11.09 -10.67
CA GLN A 66 -18.84 -10.68 -11.59
C GLN A 66 -18.71 -9.16 -11.68
N LYS A 67 -19.81 -8.41 -11.66
CA LYS A 67 -19.80 -6.94 -11.62
C LYS A 67 -19.13 -6.43 -10.33
N GLY A 68 -19.49 -6.99 -9.18
CA GLY A 68 -18.88 -6.65 -7.89
C GLY A 68 -17.39 -6.96 -7.86
N GLU A 69 -17.00 -8.13 -8.33
CA GLU A 69 -15.59 -8.54 -8.41
C GLU A 69 -14.78 -7.65 -9.36
N LYS A 70 -15.30 -7.34 -10.55
CA LYS A 70 -14.66 -6.42 -11.49
C LYS A 70 -14.43 -5.04 -10.88
N ARG A 71 -15.41 -4.53 -10.11
CA ARG A 71 -15.30 -3.24 -9.43
C ARG A 71 -14.19 -3.27 -8.37
N ARG A 72 -14.14 -4.30 -7.53
CA ARG A 72 -13.07 -4.48 -6.52
C ARG A 72 -11.69 -4.63 -7.16
N ARG A 73 -11.59 -5.42 -8.24
CA ARG A 73 -10.36 -5.57 -9.01
C ARG A 73 -9.88 -4.25 -9.59
N ASN A 74 -10.76 -3.49 -10.21
CA ASN A 74 -10.38 -2.21 -10.79
C ASN A 74 -9.86 -1.24 -9.73
N LEU A 75 -10.49 -1.16 -8.55
CA LEU A 75 -9.99 -0.34 -7.44
C LEU A 75 -8.63 -0.83 -6.95
N MET A 76 -8.47 -2.13 -6.74
CA MET A 76 -7.20 -2.70 -6.33
C MET A 76 -6.11 -2.35 -7.34
N VAL A 77 -6.35 -2.58 -8.63
CA VAL A 77 -5.39 -2.29 -9.71
C VAL A 77 -5.07 -0.79 -9.77
N SER A 78 -6.08 0.10 -9.64
CA SER A 78 -5.83 1.54 -9.65
C SER A 78 -4.98 1.99 -8.47
N ALA A 79 -5.22 1.47 -7.27
CA ALA A 79 -4.39 1.76 -6.10
C ALA A 79 -2.94 1.24 -6.28
N LEU A 80 -2.76 0.03 -6.83
CA LEU A 80 -1.45 -0.52 -7.16
C LEU A 80 -0.72 0.38 -8.16
N LEU A 81 -1.40 0.80 -9.23
CA LEU A 81 -0.80 1.66 -10.26
C LEU A 81 -0.38 3.03 -9.71
N ILE A 82 -1.21 3.63 -8.85
CA ILE A 82 -0.87 4.91 -8.19
C ILE A 82 0.39 4.76 -7.36
N LEU A 83 0.48 3.72 -6.52
CA LEU A 83 1.66 3.51 -5.67
C LEU A 83 2.92 3.21 -6.49
N LEU A 84 2.80 2.40 -7.54
CA LEU A 84 3.91 2.10 -8.44
C LEU A 84 4.32 3.31 -9.28
N ALA A 85 3.37 4.15 -9.69
CA ALA A 85 3.67 5.39 -10.40
C ALA A 85 4.46 6.37 -9.51
N VAL A 86 4.02 6.54 -8.25
CA VAL A 86 4.75 7.37 -7.27
C VAL A 86 6.16 6.81 -7.07
N LEU A 87 6.30 5.51 -6.82
CA LEU A 87 7.60 4.86 -6.70
C LEU A 87 8.46 5.06 -7.95
N GLY A 88 7.84 4.91 -9.14
CA GLY A 88 8.52 5.06 -10.43
C GLY A 88 9.07 6.48 -10.61
N VAL A 89 8.30 7.51 -10.29
CA VAL A 89 8.75 8.91 -10.37
C VAL A 89 9.94 9.13 -9.44
N PHE A 90 9.83 8.78 -8.16
CA PHE A 90 10.92 9.03 -7.20
C PHE A 90 12.20 8.24 -7.52
N LYS A 91 12.09 7.09 -8.14
CA LYS A 91 13.24 6.22 -8.40
C LYS A 91 13.88 6.42 -9.75
N TYR A 92 13.10 6.79 -10.76
CA TYR A 92 13.53 6.75 -12.15
C TYR A 92 13.41 8.09 -12.89
N ALA A 93 12.90 9.17 -12.24
CA ALA A 93 12.73 10.45 -12.93
C ALA A 93 14.06 10.99 -13.49
N ASP A 94 15.09 11.05 -12.67
CA ASP A 94 16.39 11.59 -13.07
C ASP A 94 17.08 10.70 -14.14
N PHE A 95 16.89 9.37 -14.04
CA PHE A 95 17.34 8.45 -15.10
C PHE A 95 16.65 8.69 -16.44
N VAL A 96 15.35 9.01 -16.44
CA VAL A 96 14.62 9.36 -17.66
C VAL A 96 15.10 10.70 -18.21
N ILE A 97 15.32 11.70 -17.35
CA ILE A 97 15.86 13.01 -17.72
C ILE A 97 17.24 12.85 -18.35
N ASP A 98 18.13 12.07 -17.74
CA ASP A 98 19.46 11.75 -18.29
C ASP A 98 19.40 11.22 -19.72
N ASN A 99 18.55 10.21 -19.94
CA ASN A 99 18.39 9.63 -21.26
C ASN A 99 17.79 10.62 -22.27
N MET A 100 16.86 11.46 -21.84
CA MET A 100 16.27 12.50 -22.70
C MET A 100 17.32 13.56 -23.08
N ASN A 101 18.13 14.01 -22.13
CA ASN A 101 19.21 14.96 -22.38
C ASN A 101 20.28 14.37 -23.34
N ALA A 102 20.61 13.08 -23.17
CA ALA A 102 21.50 12.39 -24.09
C ALA A 102 20.94 12.34 -25.52
N VAL A 103 19.64 12.13 -25.70
CA VAL A 103 18.98 12.17 -27.01
C VAL A 103 18.99 13.60 -27.59
N PHE A 104 18.68 14.62 -26.80
CA PHE A 104 18.75 16.03 -27.25
C PHE A 104 20.14 16.38 -27.74
N TYR A 105 21.17 16.00 -27.00
CA TYR A 105 22.56 16.21 -27.39
C TYR A 105 22.89 15.49 -28.71
N ALA A 106 22.47 14.24 -28.86
CA ALA A 106 22.72 13.45 -30.06
C ALA A 106 22.06 14.01 -31.35
N VAL A 107 20.91 14.72 -31.19
CA VAL A 107 20.16 15.38 -32.27
C VAL A 107 20.67 16.82 -32.54
N GLY A 108 21.67 17.28 -31.77
CA GLY A 108 22.21 18.63 -31.89
C GLY A 108 21.28 19.74 -31.35
N SER A 109 20.44 19.41 -30.38
CA SER A 109 19.56 20.37 -29.70
C SER A 109 20.26 20.92 -28.46
N ASP A 110 20.25 22.25 -28.28
CA ASP A 110 20.76 22.92 -27.08
C ASP A 110 19.77 22.86 -25.92
N ARG A 111 18.71 22.04 -26.02
CA ARG A 111 17.74 21.88 -24.94
C ARG A 111 18.28 20.91 -23.90
N GLU A 112 18.26 21.32 -22.64
CA GLU A 112 18.58 20.51 -21.48
C GLU A 112 17.41 20.54 -20.49
N LEU A 113 16.99 19.39 -20.02
CA LEU A 113 15.99 19.26 -18.97
C LEU A 113 16.71 19.30 -17.63
N GLU A 114 16.18 20.12 -16.71
CA GLU A 114 16.68 20.18 -15.34
C GLU A 114 16.33 18.89 -14.59
N TYR A 115 17.27 18.41 -13.76
CA TYR A 115 17.02 17.27 -12.87
C TYR A 115 16.01 17.66 -11.79
N LEU A 116 15.18 16.71 -11.44
CA LEU A 116 14.21 16.91 -10.35
C LEU A 116 14.86 16.83 -8.97
N ASP A 117 16.09 16.28 -8.89
CA ASP A 117 16.85 16.06 -7.65
C ASP A 117 15.98 15.49 -6.52
N LEU A 118 15.05 14.62 -6.89
CA LEU A 118 14.16 13.98 -5.93
C LEU A 118 15.01 13.10 -5.02
N LEU A 119 15.21 13.56 -3.79
CA LEU A 119 15.84 12.76 -2.75
C LEU A 119 15.19 11.37 -2.72
N LEU A 120 15.97 10.33 -3.03
CA LEU A 120 15.50 8.95 -2.95
C LEU A 120 15.07 8.67 -1.51
N LEU A 121 13.75 8.66 -1.31
CA LEU A 121 13.15 8.49 0.02
C LEU A 121 13.58 7.15 0.61
N MET A 122 14.24 7.20 1.79
CA MET A 122 14.68 5.99 2.47
C MET A 122 13.51 5.02 2.69
N GLY A 123 13.64 3.82 2.14
CA GLY A 123 12.63 2.78 2.27
C GLY A 123 11.39 2.92 1.40
N ILE A 124 11.33 3.87 0.41
CA ILE A 124 10.14 4.05 -0.44
C ILE A 124 9.72 2.75 -1.13
N SER A 125 10.66 2.01 -1.67
CA SER A 125 10.38 0.71 -2.31
C SER A 125 9.82 -0.28 -1.29
N PHE A 126 10.40 -0.30 -0.11
CA PHE A 126 10.05 -1.25 0.94
C PHE A 126 8.60 -1.05 1.41
N TYR A 127 8.26 0.15 1.89
CA TYR A 127 6.91 0.41 2.38
C TYR A 127 5.86 0.40 1.26
N THR A 128 6.25 0.71 0.02
CA THR A 128 5.39 0.54 -1.13
C THR A 128 5.05 -0.93 -1.34
N PHE A 129 6.03 -1.83 -1.42
CA PHE A 129 5.77 -3.27 -1.58
C PHE A 129 5.02 -3.87 -0.40
N GLN A 130 5.28 -3.42 0.82
CA GLN A 130 4.55 -3.84 2.01
C GLN A 130 3.07 -3.44 1.94
N SER A 131 2.80 -2.21 1.51
CA SER A 131 1.44 -1.70 1.26
C SER A 131 0.72 -2.46 0.14
N LEU A 132 1.44 -2.78 -0.95
CA LEU A 132 0.92 -3.59 -2.06
C LEU A 132 0.56 -5.01 -1.58
N GLY A 133 1.46 -5.64 -0.81
CA GLY A 133 1.23 -6.97 -0.25
C GLY A 133 -0.03 -7.02 0.62
N TYR A 134 -0.18 -6.03 1.51
CA TYR A 134 -1.39 -5.90 2.33
C TYR A 134 -2.67 -5.78 1.47
N LEU A 135 -2.67 -4.90 0.47
CA LEU A 135 -3.84 -4.68 -0.37
C LEU A 135 -4.23 -5.94 -1.16
N LEU A 136 -3.24 -6.67 -1.67
CA LEU A 136 -3.45 -7.95 -2.35
C LEU A 136 -4.02 -9.01 -1.40
N ASP A 137 -3.50 -9.12 -0.17
CA ASP A 137 -4.00 -10.09 0.81
C ASP A 137 -5.44 -9.79 1.25
N VAL A 138 -5.83 -8.51 1.36
CA VAL A 138 -7.23 -8.10 1.57
C VAL A 138 -8.10 -8.45 0.36
N TYR A 139 -7.61 -8.19 -0.85
CA TYR A 139 -8.36 -8.49 -2.08
C TYR A 139 -8.61 -9.99 -2.24
N TRP A 140 -7.62 -10.85 -1.95
CA TRP A 140 -7.73 -12.31 -2.01
C TRP A 140 -8.41 -12.96 -0.80
N GLU A 141 -8.98 -12.17 0.10
CA GLU A 141 -9.66 -12.66 1.31
C GLU A 141 -8.75 -13.46 2.27
N LYS A 142 -7.45 -13.28 2.21
CA LYS A 142 -6.50 -13.92 3.13
C LYS A 142 -6.51 -13.28 4.51
N ILE A 143 -6.79 -11.98 4.55
CA ILE A 143 -6.91 -11.16 5.76
C ILE A 143 -8.12 -10.25 5.65
N ASP A 144 -8.69 -9.87 6.78
CA ASP A 144 -9.65 -8.77 6.85
C ASP A 144 -8.91 -7.42 6.84
N ALA A 145 -9.56 -6.38 6.28
CA ALA A 145 -8.97 -5.05 6.28
C ALA A 145 -8.82 -4.50 7.70
N GLN A 146 -7.66 -3.94 8.00
CA GLN A 146 -7.40 -3.31 9.29
C GLN A 146 -8.31 -2.09 9.48
N LYS A 147 -9.06 -2.06 10.59
CA LYS A 147 -10.02 -0.99 10.89
C LYS A 147 -9.39 0.22 11.58
N ASN A 148 -8.20 0.06 12.15
CA ASN A 148 -7.49 1.13 12.83
C ASN A 148 -6.36 1.62 11.93
N PHE A 149 -6.48 2.89 11.48
CA PHE A 149 -5.48 3.51 10.60
C PHE A 149 -4.08 3.54 11.23
N PHE A 150 -3.96 3.82 12.52
CA PHE A 150 -2.65 3.89 13.18
C PHE A 150 -1.97 2.52 13.29
N LYS A 151 -2.73 1.43 13.45
CA LYS A 151 -2.17 0.08 13.37
C LYS A 151 -1.69 -0.23 11.95
N HIS A 152 -2.49 0.11 10.93
CA HIS A 152 -2.06 -0.03 9.53
C HIS A 152 -0.80 0.81 9.24
N LEU A 153 -0.78 2.05 9.71
CA LEU A 153 0.38 2.93 9.56
C LEU A 153 1.62 2.34 10.24
N LEU A 154 1.49 1.81 11.47
CA LEU A 154 2.60 1.13 12.14
C LEU A 154 3.14 -0.05 11.32
N PHE A 155 2.23 -0.87 10.75
CA PHE A 155 2.65 -1.98 9.90
C PHE A 155 3.47 -1.49 8.71
N VAL A 156 3.01 -0.46 7.99
CA VAL A 156 3.70 0.08 6.81
C VAL A 156 5.01 0.79 7.17
N SER A 157 5.04 1.49 8.31
CA SER A 157 6.18 2.31 8.76
C SER A 157 7.20 1.55 9.60
N PHE A 158 7.02 0.26 9.84
CA PHE A 158 7.84 -0.48 10.80
C PHE A 158 9.32 -0.50 10.40
N PHE A 159 10.10 0.44 10.95
CA PHE A 159 11.48 0.71 10.55
C PHE A 159 12.47 -0.46 10.74
N PRO A 160 12.33 -1.37 11.74
CA PRO A 160 13.30 -2.46 11.87
C PRO A 160 13.34 -3.37 10.65
N GLN A 161 12.25 -3.46 9.90
CA GLN A 161 12.23 -4.24 8.65
C GLN A 161 12.96 -3.57 7.49
N LEU A 162 13.06 -2.23 7.49
CA LEU A 162 13.80 -1.49 6.47
C LEU A 162 15.30 -1.80 6.49
N VAL A 163 15.82 -2.10 7.68
CA VAL A 163 17.27 -2.23 7.90
C VAL A 163 17.75 -3.66 7.63
N GLN A 164 16.98 -4.69 7.95
CA GLN A 164 17.43 -6.08 7.89
C GLN A 164 16.35 -7.12 7.58
N GLY A 165 15.09 -6.73 7.32
CA GLY A 165 13.98 -7.67 7.25
C GLY A 165 13.56 -8.05 5.84
N PRO A 166 13.11 -9.30 5.61
CA PRO A 166 12.31 -9.62 4.45
C PRO A 166 10.98 -8.85 4.54
N ILE A 167 10.36 -8.57 3.39
CA ILE A 167 9.01 -8.00 3.35
C ILE A 167 8.06 -8.98 4.03
N SER A 168 7.64 -8.66 5.25
CA SER A 168 6.75 -9.52 6.03
C SER A 168 5.31 -9.36 5.57
N ARG A 169 4.58 -10.46 5.59
CA ARG A 169 3.13 -10.40 5.36
C ARG A 169 2.44 -9.76 6.54
N TYR A 170 1.32 -9.09 6.26
CA TYR A 170 0.52 -8.47 7.30
C TYR A 170 0.06 -9.48 8.36
N SER A 171 -0.37 -10.69 7.96
CA SER A 171 -0.77 -11.77 8.88
C SER A 171 0.28 -12.08 9.94
N ASP A 172 1.54 -12.14 9.54
CA ASP A 172 2.63 -12.60 10.40
C ASP A 172 3.10 -11.49 11.33
N LEU A 173 3.30 -10.29 10.76
CA LEU A 173 3.80 -9.15 11.51
C LEU A 173 2.74 -8.55 12.46
N SER A 174 1.47 -8.54 12.06
CA SER A 174 0.39 -7.94 12.85
C SER A 174 0.18 -8.62 14.19
N GLN A 175 0.32 -9.94 14.27
CA GLN A 175 0.23 -10.68 15.51
C GLN A 175 1.31 -10.20 16.49
N THR A 176 2.55 -10.18 16.06
CA THR A 176 3.68 -9.74 16.90
C THR A 176 3.60 -8.26 17.28
N LEU A 177 3.14 -7.38 16.37
CA LEU A 177 3.11 -5.94 16.63
C LEU A 177 1.98 -5.49 17.57
N TYR A 178 0.85 -6.22 17.60
CA TYR A 178 -0.35 -5.76 18.28
C TYR A 178 -0.69 -6.55 19.55
N GLU A 179 -0.06 -7.71 19.76
CA GLU A 179 -0.18 -8.49 20.98
C GLU A 179 0.50 -7.78 22.16
N GLU A 180 -0.08 -7.91 23.35
CA GLU A 180 0.54 -7.45 24.59
C GLU A 180 1.62 -8.45 25.01
N HIS A 181 2.87 -8.08 24.86
CA HIS A 181 4.00 -8.86 25.37
C HIS A 181 4.20 -8.58 26.85
N VAL A 182 3.93 -9.56 27.69
CA VAL A 182 4.26 -9.51 29.11
C VAL A 182 5.74 -9.86 29.25
N PHE A 183 6.53 -8.94 29.80
CA PHE A 183 7.93 -9.20 30.13
C PHE A 183 7.99 -10.22 31.27
N ASP A 184 8.30 -11.46 30.97
CA ASP A 184 8.61 -12.45 32.00
C ASP A 184 10.05 -12.23 32.48
N LYS A 185 10.20 -11.63 33.70
CA LYS A 185 11.47 -11.36 34.32
C LYS A 185 12.18 -12.62 34.87
N LYS A 186 11.69 -13.81 34.58
CA LYS A 186 12.20 -15.10 35.10
C LYS A 186 12.82 -15.96 33.99
N LYS A 187 13.64 -15.35 33.14
CA LYS A 187 14.66 -16.12 32.37
C LYS A 187 15.95 -15.35 32.32
#